data_1fe9d7638c162b6f9941598dc7c3fb23
#
_entry.id   1fe9d7638c162b6f9941598dc7c3fb23
#
_cell.length_a   1.000
_cell.length_b   1.000
_cell.length_c   1.000
_cell.angle_alpha   90.00
_cell.angle_beta   90.00
_cell.angle_gamma   90.00
#
_symmetry.space_group_name_H-M   'P 1'
#
loop_
_entity.id
_entity.type
_entity.pdbx_description
1 polymer ?
#
loop_
_entity_poly.entity_id
_entity_poly.type
_entity_poly.pdbx_seq_one_letter_code
_entity_poly.pdbx_strand_id
1 'polypeptide(L)'
;TDNHKNKWIILREDDSDEATIAYFEALKFNIIISDTKQFLEYLSEVKSIENPPTTSLNNEILKKFPKNLVPQNNKNLTVRPIIQFLKGNPPTWFDIFSSNIIKTSHYDKLKDYIYSNKNLIIEGAPVSGKTTLMMQIAIAVDFEVKLIFDNLSLEKARLVNSLLKDKKAIIFIDNLSDSLQAFNYLATQKNLKLVGVERTHNF
;
A
#
# COMPACT_ATOMS: atom_id res chain seq x y z
N THR A 1 14.87 9.77 25.25
CA THR A 1 14.09 8.52 25.23
C THR A 1 12.62 8.86 25.37
N ASP A 2 11.99 9.20 24.23
CA ASP A 2 10.58 9.53 24.19
C ASP A 2 9.74 8.25 24.24
N ASN A 3 9.15 8.01 25.41
CA ASN A 3 8.09 7.05 25.59
C ASN A 3 6.85 7.54 24.81
N HIS A 4 6.62 7.05 23.61
CA HIS A 4 5.33 7.18 22.95
C HIS A 4 4.30 6.34 23.73
N LYS A 5 3.72 6.97 24.76
CA LYS A 5 2.57 6.37 25.46
C LYS A 5 1.38 6.39 24.50
N ASN A 6 0.90 5.23 24.13
CA ASN A 6 -0.33 5.10 23.37
C ASN A 6 -1.46 5.81 24.11
N LYS A 7 -2.06 6.82 23.48
CA LYS A 7 -3.23 7.53 23.99
C LYS A 7 -4.48 6.89 23.43
N TRP A 8 -5.40 6.53 24.30
CA TRP A 8 -6.71 6.01 23.93
C TRP A 8 -7.75 7.09 24.16
N ILE A 9 -8.65 7.27 23.22
CA ILE A 9 -9.79 8.18 23.34
C ILE A 9 -11.05 7.33 23.41
N ILE A 10 -11.79 7.46 24.49
CA ILE A 10 -13.07 6.79 24.67
C ILE A 10 -14.16 7.85 24.56
N LEU A 11 -15.04 7.67 23.60
CA LEU A 11 -16.23 8.50 23.42
C LEU A 11 -17.36 7.95 24.25
N ARG A 12 -18.09 8.84 24.91
CA ARG A 12 -19.31 8.53 25.65
C ARG A 12 -20.47 9.35 25.11
N GLU A 13 -21.63 8.73 25.06
CA GLU A 13 -22.88 9.42 24.67
C GLU A 13 -23.57 10.10 25.83
N ASP A 14 -23.22 9.75 27.08
CA ASP A 14 -23.84 10.36 28.29
C ASP A 14 -22.83 10.63 29.41
N ASP A 15 -23.06 11.72 30.12
CA ASP A 15 -22.11 12.37 31.03
C ASP A 15 -22.01 11.72 32.44
N SER A 16 -22.54 10.53 32.68
CA SER A 16 -22.92 10.17 34.02
C SER A 16 -22.09 9.14 34.76
N ASP A 17 -20.87 8.82 34.39
CA ASP A 17 -20.19 7.76 35.14
C ASP A 17 -18.78 8.12 35.63
N GLU A 18 -18.75 8.97 36.70
CA GLU A 18 -17.53 9.33 37.45
C GLU A 18 -16.76 8.08 37.92
N ALA A 19 -17.46 6.99 38.25
CA ALA A 19 -16.84 5.76 38.71
C ALA A 19 -16.02 5.07 37.61
N THR A 20 -16.50 5.10 36.37
CA THR A 20 -15.77 4.53 35.25
C THR A 20 -14.54 5.39 34.88
N ILE A 21 -14.66 6.70 35.00
CA ILE A 21 -13.54 7.63 34.81
C ILE A 21 -12.44 7.32 35.84
N ALA A 22 -12.81 7.24 37.12
CA ALA A 22 -11.90 6.93 38.20
C ALA A 22 -11.22 5.55 38.03
N TYR A 23 -11.97 4.55 37.51
CA TYR A 23 -11.42 3.23 37.22
C TYR A 23 -10.35 3.26 36.13
N PHE A 24 -10.58 3.98 35.03
CA PHE A 24 -9.60 4.10 33.95
C PHE A 24 -8.40 4.98 34.32
N GLU A 25 -8.59 6.00 35.12
CA GLU A 25 -7.48 6.78 35.68
C GLU A 25 -6.61 5.93 36.62
N ALA A 26 -7.23 5.08 37.44
CA ALA A 26 -6.54 4.17 38.34
C ALA A 26 -5.69 3.12 37.61
N LEU A 27 -6.07 2.74 36.39
CA LEU A 27 -5.29 1.84 35.54
C LEU A 27 -4.05 2.48 34.92
N LYS A 28 -3.75 3.73 35.22
CA LYS A 28 -2.59 4.51 34.68
C LYS A 28 -2.49 4.55 33.14
N PHE A 29 -3.60 4.38 32.44
CA PHE A 29 -3.64 4.67 31.02
C PHE A 29 -3.89 6.16 30.83
N ASN A 30 -3.15 6.81 29.92
CA ASN A 30 -3.44 8.17 29.50
C ASN A 30 -4.69 8.15 28.60
N ILE A 31 -5.88 8.01 29.24
CA ILE A 31 -7.15 8.03 28.54
C ILE A 31 -7.68 9.46 28.62
N ILE A 32 -7.92 10.05 27.47
CA ILE A 32 -8.62 11.31 27.34
C ILE A 32 -10.07 10.98 27.08
N ILE A 33 -10.94 11.30 28.03
CA ILE A 33 -12.39 11.22 27.86
C ILE A 33 -12.83 12.59 27.34
N SER A 34 -13.47 12.58 26.19
CA SER A 34 -13.91 13.80 25.52
C SER A 34 -15.39 13.70 25.21
N ASP A 35 -16.09 14.82 25.33
CA ASP A 35 -17.40 14.94 24.75
C ASP A 35 -17.32 14.99 23.22
N THR A 36 -18.46 14.83 22.54
CA THR A 36 -18.52 14.80 21.08
C THR A 36 -17.92 16.06 20.45
N LYS A 37 -18.06 17.22 21.09
CA LYS A 37 -17.57 18.50 20.58
C LYS A 37 -16.05 18.58 20.69
N GLN A 38 -15.46 18.25 21.84
CA GLN A 38 -14.03 18.21 22.04
C GLN A 38 -13.37 17.16 21.14
N PHE A 39 -14.05 16.02 20.89
CA PHE A 39 -13.56 15.01 19.96
C PHE A 39 -13.55 15.49 18.51
N LEU A 40 -14.57 16.21 18.07
CA LEU A 40 -14.58 16.80 16.72
C LEU A 40 -13.51 17.89 16.55
N GLU A 41 -13.27 18.70 17.57
CA GLU A 41 -12.16 19.66 17.59
C GLU A 41 -10.81 18.92 17.52
N TYR A 42 -10.59 17.90 18.35
CA TYR A 42 -9.41 17.04 18.32
C TYR A 42 -9.22 16.35 16.97
N LEU A 43 -10.28 15.79 16.37
CA LEU A 43 -10.21 15.20 15.03
C LEU A 43 -9.85 16.24 13.95
N SER A 44 -10.29 17.48 14.09
CA SER A 44 -9.89 18.56 13.18
C SER A 44 -8.42 18.93 13.31
N GLU A 45 -7.89 18.94 14.52
CA GLU A 45 -6.47 19.13 14.80
C GLU A 45 -5.62 17.95 14.35
N VAL A 46 -6.04 16.70 14.65
CA VAL A 46 -5.36 15.48 14.18
C VAL A 46 -5.38 15.39 12.66
N LYS A 47 -6.49 15.73 12.00
CA LYS A 47 -6.54 15.81 10.54
C LYS A 47 -5.60 16.88 9.97
N SER A 48 -5.38 17.96 10.70
CA SER A 48 -4.39 18.98 10.32
C SER A 48 -2.94 18.53 10.53
N ILE A 49 -2.71 17.62 11.49
CA ILE A 49 -1.40 17.03 11.80
C ILE A 49 -1.13 15.78 10.92
N GLU A 50 -2.17 14.99 10.64
CA GLU A 50 -2.09 13.81 9.74
C GLU A 50 -2.10 14.16 8.26
N ASN A 51 -2.27 15.42 7.91
CA ASN A 51 -2.05 15.93 6.57
C ASN A 51 -0.71 16.69 6.50
N PRO A 52 0.44 16.00 6.59
CA PRO A 52 1.68 16.65 6.16
C PRO A 52 1.53 16.98 4.66
N PRO A 53 2.36 17.87 4.10
CA PRO A 53 2.29 18.32 2.70
C PRO A 53 2.39 17.22 1.63
N THR A 54 2.35 15.96 2.03
CA THR A 54 2.18 14.75 1.21
C THR A 54 0.89 14.78 0.38
N THR A 55 -0.11 15.57 0.78
CA THR A 55 -1.46 15.55 0.18
C THR A 55 -1.48 16.12 -1.23
N SER A 56 -0.60 17.06 -1.58
CA SER A 56 -0.58 17.65 -2.92
C SER A 56 0.00 16.68 -3.96
N LEU A 57 1.05 15.95 -3.62
CA LEU A 57 1.73 15.04 -4.54
C LEU A 57 0.93 13.75 -4.78
N ASN A 58 0.35 13.19 -3.71
CA ASN A 58 -0.58 12.07 -3.83
C ASN A 58 -1.78 12.44 -4.69
N ASN A 59 -2.25 13.70 -4.62
CA ASN A 59 -3.31 14.19 -5.48
C ASN A 59 -2.90 14.28 -6.96
N GLU A 60 -1.65 14.62 -7.28
CA GLU A 60 -1.18 14.63 -8.66
C GLU A 60 -0.99 13.22 -9.22
N ILE A 61 -0.43 12.31 -8.43
CA ILE A 61 -0.32 10.89 -8.81
C ILE A 61 -1.71 10.26 -8.97
N LEU A 62 -2.64 10.54 -8.04
CA LEU A 62 -4.03 10.11 -8.13
C LEU A 62 -4.73 10.63 -9.38
N LYS A 63 -4.48 11.88 -9.77
CA LYS A 63 -5.05 12.46 -11.00
C LYS A 63 -4.49 11.85 -12.27
N LYS A 64 -3.18 11.57 -12.29
CA LYS A 64 -2.48 11.06 -13.49
C LYS A 64 -2.54 9.54 -13.61
N PHE A 65 -2.48 8.83 -12.49
CA PHE A 65 -2.38 7.36 -12.44
C PHE A 65 -3.37 6.73 -11.43
N PRO A 66 -4.68 7.09 -11.49
CA PRO A 66 -5.65 6.64 -10.48
C PRO A 66 -5.81 5.11 -10.43
N LYS A 67 -5.68 4.45 -11.59
CA LYS A 67 -5.81 3.00 -11.72
C LYS A 67 -4.54 2.22 -11.38
N ASN A 68 -3.42 2.92 -11.25
CA ASN A 68 -2.12 2.31 -11.01
C ASN A 68 -1.68 2.35 -9.54
N LEU A 69 -2.40 3.08 -8.69
CA LEU A 69 -2.15 3.05 -7.26
C LEU A 69 -2.57 1.73 -6.64
N VAL A 70 -1.69 1.17 -5.82
CA VAL A 70 -2.02 0.00 -5.01
C VAL A 70 -3.01 0.43 -3.93
N PRO A 71 -4.21 -0.20 -3.85
CA PRO A 71 -5.19 0.14 -2.83
C PRO A 71 -4.65 -0.11 -1.41
N GLN A 72 -5.00 0.76 -0.48
CA GLN A 72 -4.62 0.59 0.93
C GLN A 72 -5.60 -0.31 1.69
N ASN A 73 -6.84 -0.44 1.21
CA ASN A 73 -7.88 -1.25 1.82
C ASN A 73 -8.90 -1.72 0.76
N ASN A 74 -9.86 -2.53 1.18
CA ASN A 74 -10.87 -3.12 0.30
C ASN A 74 -12.21 -2.36 0.23
N LYS A 75 -12.35 -1.21 0.89
CA LYS A 75 -13.65 -0.53 1.07
C LYS A 75 -14.34 -0.14 -0.25
N ASN A 76 -13.57 0.20 -1.28
CA ASN A 76 -14.08 0.67 -2.57
C ASN A 76 -13.83 -0.34 -3.70
N LEU A 77 -13.51 -1.59 -3.38
CA LEU A 77 -13.22 -2.60 -4.39
C LEU A 77 -14.51 -3.30 -4.82
N THR A 78 -14.58 -3.62 -6.11
CA THR A 78 -15.70 -4.38 -6.65
C THR A 78 -15.65 -5.82 -6.14
N VAL A 79 -16.68 -6.21 -5.40
CA VAL A 79 -16.84 -7.57 -4.88
C VAL A 79 -17.08 -8.54 -6.04
N ARG A 80 -16.38 -9.68 -6.02
CA ARG A 80 -16.65 -10.78 -6.94
C ARG A 80 -16.51 -12.14 -6.24
N PRO A 81 -17.24 -13.17 -6.71
CA PRO A 81 -17.09 -14.52 -6.18
C PRO A 81 -15.70 -15.08 -6.49
N ILE A 82 -15.06 -15.70 -5.49
CA ILE A 82 -13.72 -16.31 -5.63
C ILE A 82 -13.66 -17.36 -6.75
N ILE A 83 -14.78 -18.00 -7.07
CA ILE A 83 -14.85 -18.97 -8.15
C ILE A 83 -14.42 -18.41 -9.51
N GLN A 84 -14.55 -17.08 -9.73
CA GLN A 84 -14.07 -16.46 -10.95
C GLN A 84 -12.55 -16.49 -11.04
N PHE A 85 -11.86 -16.20 -9.94
CA PHE A 85 -10.41 -16.35 -9.87
C PHE A 85 -9.99 -17.81 -10.07
N LEU A 86 -10.65 -18.76 -9.40
CA LEU A 86 -10.36 -20.19 -9.53
C LEU A 86 -10.62 -20.73 -10.95
N LYS A 87 -11.47 -20.10 -11.73
CA LYS A 87 -11.69 -20.40 -13.17
C LYS A 87 -10.61 -19.80 -14.08
N GLY A 88 -9.57 -19.19 -13.53
CA GLY A 88 -8.45 -18.64 -14.30
C GLY A 88 -8.61 -17.18 -14.73
N ASN A 89 -9.63 -16.48 -14.25
CA ASN A 89 -9.71 -15.04 -14.49
C ASN A 89 -8.54 -14.31 -13.78
N PRO A 90 -8.03 -13.21 -14.37
CA PRO A 90 -6.97 -12.43 -13.75
C PRO A 90 -7.33 -12.02 -12.30
N PRO A 91 -6.35 -12.00 -11.38
CA PRO A 91 -6.59 -11.57 -10.01
C PRO A 91 -7.07 -10.11 -9.96
N THR A 92 -7.97 -9.81 -9.03
CA THR A 92 -8.35 -8.44 -8.69
C THR A 92 -7.87 -8.10 -7.30
N TRP A 93 -7.82 -6.81 -6.98
CA TRP A 93 -7.50 -6.37 -5.62
C TRP A 93 -8.44 -6.95 -4.57
N PHE A 94 -9.73 -7.13 -4.91
CA PHE A 94 -10.68 -7.77 -4.01
C PHE A 94 -10.26 -9.21 -3.65
N ASP A 95 -9.82 -9.99 -4.63
CA ASP A 95 -9.35 -11.37 -4.38
C ASP A 95 -8.15 -11.37 -3.43
N ILE A 96 -7.21 -10.44 -3.63
CA ILE A 96 -6.00 -10.33 -2.81
C ILE A 96 -6.33 -9.96 -1.37
N PHE A 97 -7.23 -8.97 -1.16
CA PHE A 97 -7.64 -8.53 0.18
C PHE A 97 -8.57 -9.53 0.89
N SER A 98 -9.28 -10.38 0.15
CA SER A 98 -10.21 -11.36 0.75
C SER A 98 -9.52 -12.47 1.54
N SER A 99 -8.19 -12.56 1.48
CA SER A 99 -7.36 -13.59 2.12
C SER A 99 -7.68 -15.04 1.69
N ASN A 100 -8.50 -15.20 0.64
CA ASN A 100 -8.87 -16.51 0.11
C ASN A 100 -7.80 -17.12 -0.83
N ILE A 101 -6.80 -16.31 -1.19
CA ILE A 101 -5.70 -16.75 -2.05
C ILE A 101 -4.51 -17.12 -1.19
N ILE A 102 -4.08 -18.37 -1.30
CA ILE A 102 -2.95 -18.91 -0.55
C ILE A 102 -1.66 -18.21 -1.00
N LYS A 103 -0.83 -17.86 -0.03
CA LYS A 103 0.53 -17.37 -0.28
C LYS A 103 1.42 -18.53 -0.74
N THR A 104 2.19 -18.28 -1.78
CA THR A 104 3.17 -19.26 -2.25
C THR A 104 4.36 -19.35 -1.28
N SER A 105 5.15 -20.45 -1.36
CA SER A 105 6.39 -20.61 -0.58
C SER A 105 7.43 -19.52 -0.87
N HIS A 106 7.31 -18.79 -1.97
CA HIS A 106 8.21 -17.71 -2.34
C HIS A 106 7.85 -16.36 -1.73
N TYR A 107 6.66 -16.22 -1.14
CA TYR A 107 6.12 -14.94 -0.69
C TYR A 107 7.04 -14.26 0.34
N ASP A 108 7.39 -14.95 1.43
CA ASP A 108 8.18 -14.35 2.51
C ASP A 108 9.59 -13.98 2.02
N LYS A 109 10.23 -14.87 1.28
CA LYS A 109 11.54 -14.64 0.69
C LYS A 109 11.56 -13.42 -0.24
N LEU A 110 10.54 -13.26 -1.09
CA LEU A 110 10.45 -12.12 -2.01
C LEU A 110 10.15 -10.83 -1.26
N LYS A 111 9.29 -10.87 -0.24
CA LYS A 111 9.03 -9.72 0.62
C LYS A 111 10.30 -9.21 1.29
N ASP A 112 11.15 -10.10 1.78
CA ASP A 112 12.45 -9.73 2.39
C ASP A 112 13.41 -9.14 1.36
N TYR A 113 13.46 -9.69 0.15
CA TYR A 113 14.29 -9.15 -0.93
C TYR A 113 13.90 -7.73 -1.37
N ILE A 114 12.64 -7.33 -1.23
CA ILE A 114 12.21 -5.97 -1.59
C ILE A 114 12.93 -4.92 -0.76
N TYR A 115 13.23 -5.20 0.50
CA TYR A 115 13.97 -4.27 1.36
C TYR A 115 15.49 -4.30 1.14
N SER A 116 15.99 -5.18 0.27
CA SER A 116 17.37 -5.11 -0.20
C SER A 116 17.59 -3.91 -1.13
N ASN A 117 18.84 -3.51 -1.33
CA ASN A 117 19.19 -2.37 -2.22
C ASN A 117 19.10 -2.69 -3.72
N LYS A 118 18.60 -3.87 -4.11
CA LYS A 118 18.57 -4.32 -5.51
C LYS A 118 17.12 -4.32 -6.04
N ASN A 119 16.94 -3.90 -7.28
CA ASN A 119 15.70 -4.13 -8.00
C ASN A 119 15.47 -5.63 -8.20
N LEU A 120 14.22 -6.05 -8.33
CA LEU A 120 13.81 -7.45 -8.37
C LEU A 120 13.11 -7.76 -9.69
N ILE A 121 13.41 -8.93 -10.25
CA ILE A 121 12.65 -9.51 -11.36
C ILE A 121 12.12 -10.88 -10.92
N ILE A 122 10.82 -11.08 -11.08
CA ILE A 122 10.11 -12.32 -10.80
C ILE A 122 9.85 -13.02 -12.12
N GLU A 123 10.54 -14.09 -12.37
CA GLU A 123 10.34 -14.93 -13.54
C GLU A 123 9.55 -16.20 -13.22
N GLY A 124 8.84 -16.71 -14.23
CA GLY A 124 8.16 -18.00 -14.12
C GLY A 124 7.28 -18.31 -15.31
N ALA A 125 6.87 -19.57 -15.42
CA ALA A 125 6.01 -20.05 -16.49
C ALA A 125 4.68 -19.27 -16.58
N PRO A 126 4.00 -19.23 -17.72
CA PRO A 126 2.66 -18.73 -17.81
C PRO A 126 1.75 -19.39 -16.75
N VAL A 127 0.80 -18.63 -16.21
CA VAL A 127 -0.19 -19.11 -15.20
C VAL A 127 0.43 -19.58 -13.87
N SER A 128 1.72 -19.33 -13.62
CA SER A 128 2.38 -19.74 -12.35
C SER A 128 2.01 -18.84 -11.13
N GLY A 129 1.10 -17.88 -11.29
CA GLY A 129 0.67 -17.01 -10.20
C GLY A 129 1.55 -15.80 -9.93
N LYS A 130 2.46 -15.43 -10.84
CA LYS A 130 3.38 -14.29 -10.67
C LYS A 130 2.67 -12.97 -10.39
N THR A 131 1.66 -12.63 -11.18
CA THR A 131 0.85 -11.41 -11.00
C THR A 131 0.14 -11.43 -9.64
N THR A 132 -0.41 -12.57 -9.24
CA THR A 132 -1.03 -12.75 -7.93
C THR A 132 -0.02 -12.51 -6.80
N LEU A 133 1.16 -13.12 -6.90
CA LEU A 133 2.24 -12.97 -5.93
C LEU A 133 2.73 -11.52 -5.85
N MET A 134 2.92 -10.86 -7.00
CA MET A 134 3.27 -9.45 -7.08
C MET A 134 2.24 -8.57 -6.37
N MET A 135 0.95 -8.79 -6.61
CA MET A 135 -0.13 -8.04 -5.97
C MET A 135 -0.19 -8.30 -4.45
N GLN A 136 0.00 -9.55 -4.01
CA GLN A 136 0.08 -9.89 -2.58
C GLN A 136 1.24 -9.16 -1.89
N ILE A 137 2.39 -9.09 -2.54
CA ILE A 137 3.56 -8.36 -2.03
C ILE A 137 3.27 -6.86 -2.01
N ALA A 138 2.66 -6.31 -3.07
CA ALA A 138 2.37 -4.88 -3.17
C ALA A 138 1.50 -4.34 -2.02
N ILE A 139 0.54 -5.12 -1.52
CA ILE A 139 -0.23 -4.72 -0.33
C ILE A 139 0.56 -4.87 0.97
N ALA A 140 1.53 -5.77 1.03
CA ALA A 140 2.23 -6.16 2.25
C ALA A 140 3.48 -5.33 2.56
N VAL A 141 4.04 -4.64 1.56
CA VAL A 141 5.24 -3.80 1.75
C VAL A 141 4.88 -2.39 2.16
N ASP A 142 5.77 -1.78 2.95
CA ASP A 142 5.60 -0.42 3.45
C ASP A 142 6.46 0.56 2.64
N PHE A 143 5.80 1.26 1.71
CA PHE A 143 6.36 2.35 0.93
C PHE A 143 5.38 3.50 0.87
N GLU A 144 5.88 4.73 0.87
CA GLU A 144 5.06 5.94 0.83
C GLU A 144 4.14 5.96 -0.40
N VAL A 145 4.68 5.58 -1.55
CA VAL A 145 3.93 5.46 -2.79
C VAL A 145 4.15 4.07 -3.40
N LYS A 146 3.07 3.41 -3.76
CA LYS A 146 3.07 2.08 -4.37
C LYS A 146 2.28 2.12 -5.67
N LEU A 147 2.96 1.87 -6.79
CA LEU A 147 2.36 1.87 -8.13
C LEU A 147 2.49 0.50 -8.78
N ILE A 148 1.49 0.13 -9.58
CA ILE A 148 1.49 -1.08 -10.38
C ILE A 148 1.09 -0.76 -11.82
N PHE A 149 1.82 -1.29 -12.78
CA PHE A 149 1.56 -1.13 -14.20
C PHE A 149 1.56 -2.50 -14.88
N ASP A 150 0.61 -2.73 -15.77
CA ASP A 150 0.63 -3.90 -16.65
C ASP A 150 1.73 -3.75 -17.71
N ASN A 151 1.89 -2.54 -18.22
CA ASN A 151 2.99 -2.11 -19.06
C ASN A 151 3.28 -0.62 -18.79
N LEU A 152 4.52 -0.21 -19.02
CA LEU A 152 4.97 1.15 -18.75
C LEU A 152 5.84 1.67 -19.90
N SER A 153 5.33 2.67 -20.63
CA SER A 153 6.14 3.33 -21.66
C SER A 153 7.19 4.26 -21.04
N LEU A 154 8.26 4.53 -21.79
CA LEU A 154 9.32 5.44 -21.34
C LEU A 154 8.80 6.85 -21.02
N GLU A 155 7.83 7.35 -21.78
CA GLU A 155 7.21 8.67 -21.51
C GLU A 155 6.48 8.69 -20.17
N LYS A 156 5.65 7.65 -19.90
CA LYS A 156 4.99 7.50 -18.61
C LYS A 156 6.00 7.34 -17.48
N ALA A 157 7.10 6.60 -17.70
CA ALA A 157 8.14 6.43 -16.71
C ALA A 157 8.81 7.77 -16.34
N ARG A 158 9.08 8.63 -17.32
CA ARG A 158 9.62 9.99 -17.09
C ARG A 158 8.63 10.84 -16.28
N LEU A 159 7.34 10.77 -16.60
CA LEU A 159 6.30 11.47 -15.84
C LEU A 159 6.21 10.92 -14.40
N VAL A 160 6.19 9.61 -14.21
CA VAL A 160 6.22 8.98 -12.88
C VAL A 160 7.43 9.45 -12.08
N ASN A 161 8.63 9.42 -12.69
CA ASN A 161 9.85 9.86 -12.03
C ASN A 161 9.78 11.35 -11.62
N SER A 162 9.25 12.22 -12.48
CA SER A 162 9.10 13.64 -12.15
C SER A 162 8.15 13.88 -10.97
N LEU A 163 7.10 13.08 -10.86
CA LEU A 163 6.12 13.15 -9.76
C LEU A 163 6.66 12.54 -8.45
N LEU A 164 7.62 11.59 -8.54
CA LEU A 164 8.17 10.87 -7.38
C LEU A 164 9.55 11.37 -6.96
N LYS A 165 10.02 12.50 -7.48
CA LYS A 165 11.41 12.98 -7.37
C LYS A 165 12.00 12.90 -5.97
N ASP A 166 11.20 13.18 -4.93
CA ASP A 166 11.65 13.27 -3.55
C ASP A 166 11.00 12.22 -2.62
N LYS A 167 10.36 11.20 -3.22
CA LYS A 167 9.58 10.19 -2.49
C LYS A 167 10.17 8.81 -2.62
N LYS A 168 10.21 8.08 -1.51
CA LYS A 168 10.51 6.65 -1.52
C LYS A 168 9.31 5.89 -2.05
N ALA A 169 9.43 5.36 -3.26
CA ALA A 169 8.34 4.65 -3.91
C ALA A 169 8.76 3.26 -4.39
N ILE A 170 7.77 2.37 -4.49
CA ILE A 170 7.93 1.09 -5.15
C ILE A 170 7.02 1.02 -6.38
N ILE A 171 7.58 0.55 -7.48
CA ILE A 171 6.88 0.42 -8.76
C ILE A 171 6.94 -1.04 -9.18
N PHE A 172 5.78 -1.62 -9.36
CA PHE A 172 5.59 -2.96 -9.89
C PHE A 172 5.22 -2.88 -11.36
N ILE A 173 5.85 -3.70 -12.19
CA ILE A 173 5.62 -3.75 -13.64
C ILE A 173 5.36 -5.21 -14.02
N ASP A 174 4.11 -5.51 -14.41
CA ASP A 174 3.76 -6.78 -15.06
C ASP A 174 4.16 -6.70 -16.55
N ASN A 175 4.45 -7.82 -17.19
CA ASN A 175 4.95 -7.88 -18.58
C ASN A 175 6.19 -6.97 -18.80
N LEU A 176 7.27 -7.28 -18.10
CA LEU A 176 8.49 -6.48 -18.08
C LEU A 176 9.12 -6.31 -19.47
N SER A 177 9.03 -7.31 -20.35
CA SER A 177 9.54 -7.26 -21.73
C SER A 177 9.03 -6.05 -22.51
N ASP A 178 7.74 -5.72 -22.34
CA ASP A 178 7.11 -4.57 -23.01
C ASP A 178 7.51 -3.23 -22.38
N SER A 179 8.19 -3.26 -21.25
CA SER A 179 8.51 -2.11 -20.41
C SER A 179 10.01 -1.92 -20.15
N LEU A 180 10.89 -2.66 -20.83
CA LEU A 180 12.33 -2.71 -20.55
C LEU A 180 13.00 -1.33 -20.56
N GLN A 181 12.65 -0.47 -21.53
CA GLN A 181 13.22 0.88 -21.58
C GLN A 181 12.80 1.73 -20.37
N ALA A 182 11.55 1.64 -19.96
CA ALA A 182 11.04 2.32 -18.80
C ALA A 182 11.67 1.77 -17.50
N PHE A 183 11.76 0.45 -17.37
CA PHE A 183 12.40 -0.21 -16.24
C PHE A 183 13.85 0.23 -16.08
N ASN A 184 14.64 0.16 -17.15
CA ASN A 184 16.06 0.56 -17.15
C ASN A 184 16.22 2.05 -16.79
N TYR A 185 15.37 2.91 -17.33
CA TYR A 185 15.36 4.33 -16.97
C TYR A 185 15.08 4.56 -15.48
N LEU A 186 14.05 3.92 -14.94
CA LEU A 186 13.68 4.06 -13.52
C LEU A 186 14.69 3.38 -12.58
N ALA A 187 15.37 2.33 -13.02
CA ALA A 187 16.36 1.60 -12.23
C ALA A 187 17.58 2.45 -11.85
N THR A 188 17.82 3.55 -12.57
CA THR A 188 18.88 4.51 -12.22
C THR A 188 18.51 5.45 -11.07
N GLN A 189 17.23 5.49 -10.68
CA GLN A 189 16.74 6.40 -9.66
C GLN A 189 16.89 5.80 -8.26
N LYS A 190 17.63 6.47 -7.36
CA LYS A 190 17.97 5.96 -6.02
C LYS A 190 16.77 5.88 -5.06
N ASN A 191 15.76 6.71 -5.28
CA ASN A 191 14.56 6.79 -4.45
C ASN A 191 13.47 5.78 -4.86
N LEU A 192 13.67 5.08 -5.99
CA LEU A 192 12.70 4.12 -6.51
C LEU A 192 13.18 2.69 -6.32
N LYS A 193 12.25 1.84 -5.90
CA LYS A 193 12.39 0.39 -5.89
C LYS A 193 11.56 -0.19 -7.02
N LEU A 194 12.14 -1.08 -7.83
CA LEU A 194 11.43 -1.70 -8.95
C LEU A 194 11.27 -3.19 -8.73
N VAL A 195 10.09 -3.68 -9.09
CA VAL A 195 9.77 -5.10 -9.17
C VAL A 195 9.17 -5.37 -10.54
N GLY A 196 9.92 -6.04 -11.39
CA GLY A 196 9.47 -6.51 -12.70
C GLY A 196 8.91 -7.94 -12.60
N VAL A 197 7.90 -8.23 -13.40
CA VAL A 197 7.37 -9.58 -13.56
C VAL A 197 7.45 -9.98 -15.04
N GLU A 198 7.99 -11.18 -15.30
CA GLU A 198 8.18 -11.65 -16.66
C GLU A 198 7.85 -13.14 -16.81
N ARG A 199 7.49 -13.51 -18.01
CA ARG A 199 7.34 -14.92 -18.37
C ARG A 199 8.73 -15.48 -18.70
N THR A 200 9.00 -16.68 -18.23
CA THR A 200 10.17 -17.42 -18.69
C THR A 200 9.96 -17.72 -20.18
N HIS A 201 10.70 -17.03 -21.03
CA HIS A 201 10.83 -17.41 -22.42
C HIS A 201 11.99 -18.39 -22.51
N ASN A 202 11.77 -19.50 -23.16
CA ASN A 202 12.87 -20.34 -23.57
C ASN A 202 13.66 -19.54 -24.63
N PHE A 203 14.78 -18.95 -24.21
CA PHE A 203 15.77 -18.35 -25.08
C PHE A 203 16.53 -19.46 -25.78
#